data_9918c99b7497a62d879dd242f4650b4e
#
_entry.id   9918c99b7497a62d879dd242f4650b4e
#
_cell.length_a   1.000
_cell.length_b   1.000
_cell.length_c   1.000
_cell.angle_alpha   90.00
_cell.angle_beta   90.00
_cell.angle_gamma   90.00
#
_symmetry.space_group_name_H-M   'P 1'
#
loop_
_entity.id
_entity.type
_entity.pdbx_description
1 polymer ?
#
loop_
_entity_poly.entity_id
_entity_poly.type
_entity_poly.pdbx_seq_one_letter_code
_entity_poly.pdbx_strand_id
1 'polypeptide(L)'
;AREVIEAFASYVSQGMVPNRFPDIGEQPEYNTIDASLWFVHAVDRYLHYSHDLAGVRAVAWPAIKQILDGYRQGTRFGICLDQDGLITGGVDGVQLTWMDVKIGDWVVTPRHGKPVEVQALWVRALAVAASLADQFDETAYAAQCRQDRARATAAFRERFWYRTGGYLLDVVDGPTGDDASL
;
A
#
# COMPACT_ATOMS: atom_id res chain seq x y z
N ALA A 1 -16.20 -8.74 10.55
CA ALA A 1 -14.86 -8.26 10.21
C ALA A 1 -13.95 -9.43 9.78
N ARG A 2 -13.90 -10.54 10.56
CA ARG A 2 -13.05 -11.70 10.26
C ARG A 2 -13.30 -12.26 8.87
N GLU A 3 -14.53 -12.61 8.53
CA GLU A 3 -14.92 -13.16 7.22
C GLU A 3 -14.51 -12.25 6.06
N VAL A 4 -14.58 -10.94 6.24
CA VAL A 4 -14.14 -9.96 5.23
C VAL A 4 -12.62 -10.03 5.04
N ILE A 5 -11.85 -10.09 6.14
CA ILE A 5 -10.38 -10.24 6.07
C ILE A 5 -10.01 -11.57 5.40
N GLU A 6 -10.68 -12.67 5.75
CA GLU A 6 -10.47 -13.98 5.13
C GLU A 6 -10.77 -13.96 3.62
N ALA A 7 -11.87 -13.30 3.23
CA ALA A 7 -12.21 -13.14 1.81
C ALA A 7 -11.12 -12.37 1.06
N PHE A 8 -10.74 -11.17 1.52
CA PHE A 8 -9.69 -10.40 0.86
C PHE A 8 -8.35 -11.12 0.84
N ALA A 9 -7.95 -11.79 1.93
CA ALA A 9 -6.72 -12.57 2.00
C ALA A 9 -6.65 -13.68 0.94
N SER A 10 -7.78 -14.35 0.69
CA SER A 10 -7.87 -15.44 -0.31
C SER A 10 -7.77 -14.96 -1.77
N TYR A 11 -8.00 -13.67 -2.01
CA TYR A 11 -7.91 -13.06 -3.34
C TYR A 11 -6.61 -12.26 -3.56
N VAL A 12 -5.63 -12.34 -2.66
CA VAL A 12 -4.33 -11.70 -2.91
C VAL A 12 -3.68 -12.31 -4.15
N SER A 13 -3.37 -11.47 -5.11
CA SER A 13 -2.78 -11.86 -6.39
C SER A 13 -1.64 -10.92 -6.78
N GLN A 14 -0.44 -11.46 -6.97
CA GLN A 14 0.78 -10.71 -7.27
C GLN A 14 1.05 -9.57 -6.23
N GLY A 15 0.77 -9.81 -4.96
CA GLY A 15 0.96 -8.81 -3.90
C GLY A 15 -0.12 -7.72 -3.83
N MET A 16 -1.26 -7.90 -4.48
CA MET A 16 -2.37 -6.95 -4.43
C MET A 16 -3.66 -7.62 -3.96
N VAL A 17 -4.45 -6.91 -3.15
CA VAL A 17 -5.85 -7.26 -2.91
C VAL A 17 -6.73 -6.59 -3.96
N PRO A 18 -7.90 -7.15 -4.32
CA PRO A 18 -8.82 -6.49 -5.23
C PRO A 18 -9.42 -5.24 -4.59
N ASN A 19 -9.65 -4.21 -5.39
CA ASN A 19 -10.43 -3.02 -4.98
C ASN A 19 -11.93 -3.16 -5.29
N ARG A 20 -12.29 -4.11 -6.15
CA ARG A 20 -13.68 -4.39 -6.51
C ARG A 20 -13.90 -5.88 -6.72
N PHE A 21 -15.01 -6.39 -6.17
CA PHE A 21 -15.59 -7.70 -6.50
C PHE A 21 -16.81 -7.46 -7.35
N PRO A 22 -16.83 -7.90 -8.60
CA PRO A 22 -18.02 -7.79 -9.45
C PRO A 22 -19.15 -8.72 -8.96
N ASP A 23 -20.39 -8.32 -9.20
CA ASP A 23 -21.56 -9.03 -8.69
C ASP A 23 -21.81 -10.40 -9.34
N ILE A 24 -21.43 -10.61 -10.60
CA ILE A 24 -21.68 -11.86 -11.34
C ILE A 24 -20.51 -12.19 -12.28
N GLY A 25 -19.83 -13.33 -12.00
CA GLY A 25 -19.01 -14.06 -12.98
C GLY A 25 -17.76 -13.39 -13.57
N GLU A 26 -17.48 -12.17 -13.22
CA GLU A 26 -16.30 -11.41 -13.66
C GLU A 26 -15.14 -11.61 -12.68
N GLN A 27 -13.92 -11.38 -13.17
CA GLN A 27 -12.72 -11.45 -12.31
C GLN A 27 -12.63 -10.21 -11.41
N PRO A 28 -12.12 -10.33 -10.18
CA PRO A 28 -11.84 -9.19 -9.32
C PRO A 28 -10.89 -8.19 -9.97
N GLU A 29 -11.13 -6.90 -9.72
CA GLU A 29 -10.31 -5.80 -10.25
C GLU A 29 -9.21 -5.43 -9.26
N TYR A 30 -7.99 -5.12 -9.78
CA TYR A 30 -6.79 -4.85 -8.96
C TYR A 30 -6.14 -3.52 -9.30
N ASN A 31 -6.87 -2.57 -9.89
CA ASN A 31 -6.34 -1.27 -10.31
C ASN A 31 -6.25 -0.27 -9.15
N THR A 32 -5.46 -0.60 -8.13
CA THR A 32 -5.31 0.23 -6.94
C THR A 32 -3.91 0.08 -6.34
N ILE A 33 -3.33 1.19 -5.86
CA ILE A 33 -2.03 1.21 -5.17
C ILE A 33 -2.19 1.25 -3.64
N ASP A 34 -3.34 1.60 -3.12
CA ASP A 34 -3.58 1.82 -1.68
C ASP A 34 -4.38 0.70 -1.01
N ALA A 35 -5.28 0.00 -1.72
CA ALA A 35 -6.17 -1.01 -1.12
C ALA A 35 -5.42 -2.11 -0.37
N SER A 36 -4.29 -2.58 -0.91
CA SER A 36 -3.45 -3.60 -0.25
C SER A 36 -2.86 -3.10 1.07
N LEU A 37 -2.49 -1.83 1.13
CA LEU A 37 -1.95 -1.21 2.34
C LEU A 37 -3.06 -0.93 3.36
N TRP A 38 -4.25 -0.55 2.89
CA TRP A 38 -5.46 -0.46 3.73
C TRP A 38 -5.87 -1.81 4.32
N PHE A 39 -5.70 -2.91 3.57
CA PHE A 39 -5.91 -4.27 4.10
C PHE A 39 -5.01 -4.54 5.32
N VAL A 40 -3.72 -4.21 5.25
CA VAL A 40 -2.80 -4.37 6.38
C VAL A 40 -3.24 -3.53 7.59
N HIS A 41 -3.69 -2.29 7.35
CA HIS A 41 -4.25 -1.44 8.40
C HIS A 41 -5.52 -2.05 9.02
N ALA A 42 -6.42 -2.59 8.21
CA ALA A 42 -7.67 -3.22 8.67
C ALA A 42 -7.38 -4.46 9.54
N VAL A 43 -6.39 -5.28 9.18
CA VAL A 43 -5.94 -6.43 9.98
C VAL A 43 -5.40 -5.98 11.34
N ASP A 44 -4.59 -4.91 11.40
CA ASP A 44 -4.11 -4.35 12.66
C ASP A 44 -5.28 -3.87 13.55
N ARG A 45 -6.26 -3.18 12.96
CA ARG A 45 -7.45 -2.75 13.71
C ARG A 45 -8.30 -3.93 14.18
N TYR A 46 -8.49 -4.93 13.32
CA TYR A 46 -9.18 -6.16 13.73
C TYR A 46 -8.49 -6.82 14.91
N LEU A 47 -7.18 -7.04 14.85
CA LEU A 47 -6.41 -7.66 15.94
C LEU A 47 -6.51 -6.85 17.23
N HIS A 48 -6.44 -5.51 17.13
CA HIS A 48 -6.54 -4.62 18.29
C HIS A 48 -7.85 -4.80 19.07
N TYR A 49 -8.98 -4.99 18.37
CA TYR A 49 -10.30 -5.12 18.99
C TYR A 49 -10.70 -6.56 19.33
N SER A 50 -10.25 -7.53 18.53
CA SER A 50 -10.66 -8.94 18.69
C SER A 50 -9.69 -9.76 19.53
N HIS A 51 -8.41 -9.34 19.61
CA HIS A 51 -7.31 -10.12 20.20
C HIS A 51 -7.10 -11.50 19.55
N ASP A 52 -7.61 -11.72 18.32
CA ASP A 52 -7.52 -12.97 17.57
C ASP A 52 -6.17 -13.11 16.86
N LEU A 53 -5.09 -13.24 17.63
CA LEU A 53 -3.75 -13.40 17.10
C LEU A 53 -3.60 -14.70 16.29
N ALA A 54 -4.26 -15.77 16.72
CA ALA A 54 -4.20 -17.06 16.03
C ALA A 54 -4.85 -17.01 14.64
N GLY A 55 -6.02 -16.38 14.52
CA GLY A 55 -6.68 -16.18 13.22
C GLY A 55 -5.88 -15.28 12.31
N VAL A 56 -5.31 -14.18 12.82
CA VAL A 56 -4.41 -13.30 12.05
C VAL A 56 -3.19 -14.06 11.54
N ARG A 57 -2.55 -14.88 12.40
CA ARG A 57 -1.39 -15.70 12.00
C ARG A 57 -1.72 -16.70 10.90
N ALA A 58 -2.88 -17.35 11.01
CA ALA A 58 -3.26 -18.41 10.07
C ALA A 58 -3.66 -17.88 8.70
N VAL A 59 -4.34 -16.74 8.62
CA VAL A 59 -5.00 -16.26 7.40
C VAL A 59 -4.38 -14.97 6.88
N ALA A 60 -4.34 -13.91 7.71
CA ALA A 60 -3.94 -12.59 7.25
C ALA A 60 -2.43 -12.44 7.10
N TRP A 61 -1.63 -13.09 7.95
CA TRP A 61 -0.18 -12.94 7.94
C TRP A 61 0.49 -13.41 6.64
N PRO A 62 0.16 -14.57 6.06
CA PRO A 62 0.65 -14.94 4.73
C PRO A 62 0.30 -13.92 3.65
N ALA A 63 -0.92 -13.38 3.67
CA ALA A 63 -1.37 -12.35 2.74
C ALA A 63 -0.59 -11.04 2.90
N ILE A 64 -0.36 -10.58 4.13
CA ILE A 64 0.46 -9.40 4.43
C ILE A 64 1.89 -9.55 3.87
N LYS A 65 2.51 -10.71 4.07
CA LYS A 65 3.85 -10.98 3.51
C LYS A 65 3.83 -10.92 1.97
N GLN A 66 2.86 -11.55 1.32
CA GLN A 66 2.71 -11.48 -0.14
C GLN A 66 2.54 -10.03 -0.64
N ILE A 67 1.78 -9.20 0.08
CA ILE A 67 1.58 -7.80 -0.27
C ILE A 67 2.90 -7.03 -0.17
N LEU A 68 3.58 -7.08 0.98
CA LEU A 68 4.81 -6.31 1.18
C LEU A 68 5.94 -6.78 0.25
N ASP A 69 6.06 -8.08 0.02
CA ASP A 69 7.07 -8.63 -0.87
C ASP A 69 6.76 -8.32 -2.33
N GLY A 70 5.48 -8.31 -2.72
CA GLY A 70 5.04 -7.85 -4.04
C GLY A 70 5.39 -6.38 -4.29
N TYR A 71 5.17 -5.50 -3.31
CA TYR A 71 5.56 -4.09 -3.42
C TYR A 71 7.08 -3.89 -3.46
N ARG A 72 7.86 -4.72 -2.75
CA ARG A 72 9.33 -4.70 -2.83
C ARG A 72 9.86 -5.14 -4.18
N GLN A 73 9.30 -6.20 -4.75
CA GLN A 73 9.78 -6.82 -6.00
C GLN A 73 9.21 -6.16 -7.26
N GLY A 74 8.15 -5.41 -7.11
CA GLY A 74 7.34 -4.88 -8.20
C GLY A 74 6.14 -5.75 -8.53
N THR A 75 5.01 -5.08 -8.80
CA THR A 75 3.74 -5.71 -9.14
C THR A 75 3.07 -4.98 -10.31
N ARG A 76 1.76 -5.14 -10.49
CA ARG A 76 1.00 -4.54 -11.59
C ARG A 76 1.16 -3.03 -11.62
N PHE A 77 0.97 -2.43 -12.80
CA PHE A 77 0.93 -0.98 -13.03
C PHE A 77 2.19 -0.21 -12.62
N GLY A 78 3.35 -0.89 -12.66
CA GLY A 78 4.62 -0.29 -12.25
C GLY A 78 4.74 -0.01 -10.74
N ILE A 79 3.83 -0.56 -9.93
CA ILE A 79 3.89 -0.38 -8.46
C ILE A 79 5.09 -1.14 -7.92
N CYS A 80 6.04 -0.43 -7.32
CA CYS A 80 7.22 -1.04 -6.70
C CYS A 80 7.86 -0.13 -5.65
N LEU A 81 8.73 -0.71 -4.85
CA LEU A 81 9.62 -0.01 -3.94
C LEU A 81 10.77 0.62 -4.72
N ASP A 82 10.92 1.94 -4.62
CA ASP A 82 12.03 2.65 -5.25
C ASP A 82 13.28 2.69 -4.35
N GLN A 83 14.40 3.17 -4.92
CA GLN A 83 15.71 3.22 -4.26
C GLN A 83 15.71 4.05 -2.96
N ASP A 84 14.85 5.07 -2.86
CA ASP A 84 14.69 5.89 -1.66
C ASP A 84 13.84 5.23 -0.55
N GLY A 85 13.23 4.08 -0.84
CA GLY A 85 12.38 3.34 0.11
C GLY A 85 10.91 3.73 0.06
N LEU A 86 10.51 4.60 -0.87
CA LEU A 86 9.12 4.99 -1.11
C LEU A 86 8.48 4.13 -2.20
N ILE A 87 7.16 4.03 -2.18
CA ILE A 87 6.40 3.30 -3.20
C ILE A 87 6.12 4.24 -4.38
N THR A 88 6.48 3.80 -5.57
CA THR A 88 6.10 4.44 -6.83
C THR A 88 5.12 3.58 -7.59
N GLY A 89 4.36 4.18 -8.52
CA GLY A 89 3.49 3.46 -9.43
C GLY A 89 2.80 4.40 -10.42
N GLY A 90 2.23 3.83 -11.46
CA GLY A 90 1.50 4.56 -12.48
C GLY A 90 1.74 4.01 -13.86
N VAL A 91 0.67 3.90 -14.63
CA VAL A 91 0.68 3.61 -16.07
C VAL A 91 -0.42 4.42 -16.74
N ASP A 92 -0.18 4.85 -17.97
CA ASP A 92 -1.13 5.66 -18.73
C ASP A 92 -2.50 4.97 -18.85
N GLY A 93 -3.56 5.76 -18.68
CA GLY A 93 -4.94 5.29 -18.82
C GLY A 93 -5.48 4.50 -17.62
N VAL A 94 -4.73 4.38 -16.52
CA VAL A 94 -5.18 3.68 -15.30
C VAL A 94 -5.14 4.62 -14.10
N GLN A 95 -6.26 4.70 -13.40
CA GLN A 95 -6.38 5.37 -12.09
C GLN A 95 -6.02 4.37 -10.99
N LEU A 96 -5.08 4.73 -10.11
CA LEU A 96 -4.56 3.82 -9.08
C LEU A 96 -4.80 4.28 -7.64
N THR A 97 -5.16 5.56 -7.43
CA THR A 97 -5.38 6.11 -6.09
C THR A 97 -6.87 6.30 -5.81
N TRP A 98 -7.23 6.73 -4.62
CA TRP A 98 -8.60 7.08 -4.25
C TRP A 98 -9.21 8.17 -5.14
N MET A 99 -8.41 8.98 -5.83
CA MET A 99 -8.86 9.92 -6.88
C MET A 99 -9.04 9.19 -8.21
N ASP A 100 -10.00 8.29 -8.29
CA ASP A 100 -10.14 7.28 -9.33
C ASP A 100 -11.16 7.63 -10.43
N VAL A 101 -11.53 8.92 -10.56
CA VAL A 101 -12.48 9.35 -11.59
C VAL A 101 -11.90 9.16 -13.00
N LYS A 102 -12.63 8.43 -13.82
CA LYS A 102 -12.33 8.21 -15.24
C LYS A 102 -13.56 8.50 -16.10
N ILE A 103 -13.37 9.24 -17.19
CA ILE A 103 -14.44 9.60 -18.14
C ILE A 103 -14.04 9.07 -19.53
N GLY A 104 -14.67 7.98 -19.98
CA GLY A 104 -14.18 7.24 -21.14
C GLY A 104 -12.75 6.75 -20.91
N ASP A 105 -11.82 7.15 -21.77
CA ASP A 105 -10.40 6.80 -21.63
C ASP A 105 -9.57 7.85 -20.85
N TRP A 106 -10.19 8.96 -20.45
CA TRP A 106 -9.52 10.02 -19.74
C TRP A 106 -9.53 9.78 -18.22
N VAL A 107 -8.35 9.55 -17.64
CA VAL A 107 -8.12 9.56 -16.18
C VAL A 107 -8.00 11.01 -15.74
N VAL A 108 -8.93 11.48 -14.89
CA VAL A 108 -9.00 12.89 -14.49
C VAL A 108 -7.80 13.28 -13.63
N THR A 109 -7.38 12.41 -12.71
CA THR A 109 -6.28 12.66 -11.77
C THR A 109 -5.34 11.44 -11.74
N PRO A 110 -4.39 11.32 -12.67
CA PRO A 110 -3.57 10.10 -12.79
C PRO A 110 -2.63 9.85 -11.61
N ARG A 111 -2.08 10.89 -10.97
CA ARG A 111 -1.19 10.84 -9.80
C ARG A 111 -0.10 9.77 -9.91
N HIS A 112 0.53 9.68 -11.10
CA HIS A 112 1.67 8.80 -11.32
C HIS A 112 2.89 9.27 -10.53
N GLY A 113 3.70 8.34 -10.03
CA GLY A 113 4.84 8.62 -9.18
C GLY A 113 4.60 8.14 -7.74
N LYS A 114 4.87 9.00 -6.77
CA LYS A 114 4.81 8.68 -5.33
C LYS A 114 3.72 9.50 -4.64
N PRO A 115 2.45 9.04 -4.58
CA PRO A 115 1.38 9.76 -3.89
C PRO A 115 1.60 9.79 -2.37
N VAL A 116 1.30 10.91 -1.73
CA VAL A 116 1.64 11.19 -0.33
C VAL A 116 1.00 10.22 0.66
N GLU A 117 -0.30 9.94 0.50
CA GLU A 117 -1.03 9.03 1.39
C GLU A 117 -0.57 7.58 1.25
N VAL A 118 -0.14 7.17 0.06
CA VAL A 118 0.41 5.83 -0.18
C VAL A 118 1.68 5.62 0.64
N GLN A 119 2.54 6.65 0.74
CA GLN A 119 3.75 6.57 1.55
C GLN A 119 3.42 6.46 3.04
N ALA A 120 2.42 7.21 3.52
CA ALA A 120 1.98 7.11 4.91
C ALA A 120 1.44 5.70 5.23
N LEU A 121 0.64 5.13 4.32
CA LEU A 121 0.13 3.76 4.44
C LEU A 121 1.26 2.73 4.37
N TRP A 122 2.27 2.91 3.50
CA TRP A 122 3.44 2.04 3.41
C TRP A 122 4.24 2.02 4.72
N VAL A 123 4.58 3.18 5.27
CA VAL A 123 5.26 3.30 6.57
C VAL A 123 4.46 2.64 7.68
N ARG A 124 3.12 2.79 7.66
CA ARG A 124 2.22 2.13 8.62
C ARG A 124 2.21 0.61 8.43
N ALA A 125 2.10 0.12 7.20
CA ALA A 125 2.08 -1.31 6.89
C ALA A 125 3.37 -2.01 7.36
N LEU A 126 4.54 -1.38 7.14
CA LEU A 126 5.82 -1.88 7.62
C LEU A 126 5.88 -1.93 9.16
N ALA A 127 5.29 -0.95 9.86
CA ALA A 127 5.22 -0.96 11.32
C ALA A 127 4.36 -2.11 11.84
N VAL A 128 3.20 -2.33 11.23
CA VAL A 128 2.28 -3.43 11.57
C VAL A 128 2.96 -4.77 11.32
N ALA A 129 3.58 -4.95 10.15
CA ALA A 129 4.26 -6.19 9.80
C ALA A 129 5.45 -6.50 10.74
N ALA A 130 6.23 -5.49 11.12
CA ALA A 130 7.32 -5.68 12.09
C ALA A 130 6.78 -6.16 13.45
N SER A 131 5.68 -5.57 13.93
CA SER A 131 5.04 -5.97 15.19
C SER A 131 4.47 -7.39 15.13
N LEU A 132 3.82 -7.78 14.04
CA LEU A 132 3.30 -9.13 13.84
C LEU A 132 4.43 -10.16 13.73
N ALA A 133 5.48 -9.85 12.98
CA ALA A 133 6.65 -10.71 12.82
C ALA A 133 7.33 -11.01 14.17
N ASP A 134 7.44 -10.00 15.07
CA ASP A 134 7.93 -10.23 16.44
C ASP A 134 7.04 -11.19 17.22
N GLN A 135 5.72 -11.03 17.14
CA GLN A 135 4.76 -11.89 17.83
C GLN A 135 4.74 -13.32 17.28
N PHE A 136 5.24 -13.50 16.05
CA PHE A 136 5.31 -14.80 15.37
C PHE A 136 6.73 -15.42 15.35
N ASP A 137 7.69 -14.81 16.06
CA ASP A 137 9.09 -15.22 16.13
C ASP A 137 9.84 -15.16 14.78
N GLU A 138 9.34 -14.36 13.81
CA GLU A 138 9.98 -14.11 12.52
C GLU A 138 10.95 -12.90 12.59
N THR A 139 11.97 -12.98 13.44
CA THR A 139 12.86 -11.86 13.79
C THR A 139 13.59 -11.23 12.60
N ALA A 140 13.99 -12.03 11.61
CA ALA A 140 14.65 -11.53 10.39
C ALA A 140 13.69 -10.67 9.56
N TYR A 141 12.42 -11.09 9.39
CA TYR A 141 11.41 -10.33 8.67
C TYR A 141 11.05 -9.04 9.42
N ALA A 142 10.95 -9.11 10.75
CA ALA A 142 10.75 -7.92 11.59
C ALA A 142 11.86 -6.88 11.40
N ALA A 143 13.13 -7.32 11.40
CA ALA A 143 14.27 -6.45 11.19
C ALA A 143 14.26 -5.78 9.81
N GLN A 144 13.95 -6.53 8.75
CA GLN A 144 13.79 -6.00 7.40
C GLN A 144 12.68 -4.94 7.34
N CYS A 145 11.51 -5.22 7.89
CA CYS A 145 10.40 -4.25 7.92
C CYS A 145 10.77 -2.96 8.67
N ARG A 146 11.52 -3.06 9.77
CA ARG A 146 12.02 -1.87 10.50
C ARG A 146 13.02 -1.08 9.67
N GLN A 147 13.92 -1.73 8.97
CA GLN A 147 14.89 -1.07 8.10
C GLN A 147 14.21 -0.34 6.95
N ASP A 148 13.28 -0.99 6.25
CA ASP A 148 12.50 -0.38 5.17
C ASP A 148 11.69 0.80 5.69
N ARG A 149 11.05 0.64 6.86
CA ARG A 149 10.30 1.73 7.50
C ARG A 149 11.18 2.93 7.84
N ALA A 150 12.37 2.72 8.38
CA ALA A 150 13.28 3.81 8.71
C ALA A 150 13.69 4.58 7.46
N ARG A 151 14.03 3.86 6.37
CA ARG A 151 14.38 4.46 5.08
C ARG A 151 13.21 5.25 4.50
N ALA A 152 12.01 4.65 4.41
CA ALA A 152 10.81 5.31 3.90
C ALA A 152 10.44 6.55 4.72
N THR A 153 10.54 6.48 6.06
CA THR A 153 10.23 7.63 6.93
C THR A 153 11.21 8.79 6.73
N ALA A 154 12.50 8.49 6.55
CA ALA A 154 13.51 9.52 6.28
C ALA A 154 13.26 10.20 4.94
N ALA A 155 13.07 9.41 3.88
CA ALA A 155 12.77 9.93 2.55
C ALA A 155 11.45 10.72 2.50
N PHE A 156 10.40 10.24 3.17
CA PHE A 156 9.14 10.97 3.26
C PHE A 156 9.31 12.37 3.87
N ARG A 157 10.01 12.47 4.98
CA ARG A 157 10.25 13.77 5.66
C ARG A 157 11.08 14.73 4.83
N GLU A 158 12.06 14.20 4.09
CA GLU A 158 12.95 15.00 3.25
C GLU A 158 12.23 15.49 1.99
N ARG A 159 11.47 14.65 1.33
CA ARG A 159 10.96 14.88 -0.02
C ARG A 159 9.57 15.48 -0.09
N PHE A 160 8.70 15.16 0.86
CA PHE A 160 7.30 15.60 0.80
C PHE A 160 7.03 16.95 1.44
N TRP A 161 7.93 17.45 2.31
CA TRP A 161 7.70 18.75 2.94
C TRP A 161 8.01 19.92 1.99
N TYR A 162 6.95 20.55 1.46
CA TYR A 162 7.06 21.74 0.61
C TYR A 162 7.32 22.98 1.47
N ARG A 163 8.59 23.38 1.58
CA ARG A 163 9.04 24.45 2.50
C ARG A 163 8.41 25.79 2.20
N THR A 164 8.22 26.14 0.92
CA THR A 164 7.65 27.43 0.49
C THR A 164 6.17 27.54 0.84
N GLY A 165 5.40 26.46 0.68
CA GLY A 165 3.96 26.42 0.98
C GLY A 165 3.64 26.09 2.45
N GLY A 166 4.53 25.40 3.16
CA GLY A 166 4.28 24.95 4.53
C GLY A 166 3.33 23.76 4.65
N TYR A 167 3.27 22.93 3.59
CA TYR A 167 2.42 21.72 3.52
C TYR A 167 3.15 20.57 2.82
N LEU A 168 2.50 19.41 2.71
CA LEU A 168 3.04 18.26 1.99
C LEU A 168 2.71 18.35 0.50
N LEU A 169 3.66 17.99 -0.37
CA LEU A 169 3.44 17.76 -1.79
C LEU A 169 2.40 16.63 -1.97
N ASP A 170 1.55 16.73 -2.97
CA ASP A 170 0.56 15.68 -3.30
C ASP A 170 1.24 14.45 -3.91
N VAL A 171 2.10 14.65 -4.90
CA VAL A 171 2.87 13.59 -5.57
C VAL A 171 4.31 14.03 -5.72
N VAL A 172 5.25 13.12 -5.45
CA VAL A 172 6.67 13.28 -5.72
C VAL A 172 7.08 12.37 -6.89
N ASP A 173 8.04 12.82 -7.69
CA ASP A 173 8.51 12.10 -8.91
C ASP A 173 7.38 11.83 -9.93
N GLY A 174 6.44 12.74 -10.07
CA GLY A 174 5.43 12.68 -11.14
C GLY A 174 6.03 12.94 -12.53
N PRO A 175 5.31 12.63 -13.62
CA PRO A 175 5.79 12.83 -14.99
C PRO A 175 6.21 14.27 -15.32
N THR A 176 5.64 15.24 -14.63
CA THR A 176 5.93 16.68 -14.78
C THR A 176 6.74 17.25 -13.61
N GLY A 177 7.24 16.41 -12.72
CA GLY A 177 7.92 16.78 -11.49
C GLY A 177 7.05 16.62 -10.24
N ASP A 178 7.47 17.26 -9.16
CA ASP A 178 6.77 17.21 -7.88
C ASP A 178 5.52 18.10 -7.91
N ASP A 179 4.38 17.57 -7.44
CA ASP A 179 3.10 18.25 -7.44
C ASP A 179 2.83 18.96 -6.11
N ALA A 180 2.80 20.29 -6.16
CA ALA A 180 2.50 21.16 -5.02
C ALA A 180 1.05 21.69 -5.04
N SER A 181 0.16 21.13 -5.86
CA SER A 181 -1.27 21.51 -5.87
C SER A 181 -1.97 21.07 -4.57
N LEU A 182 -3.01 21.79 -4.17
CA LEU A 182 -3.85 21.53 -2.99
C LEU A 182 -5.26 21.16 -3.44
#